data_a7965f03ac85f59480488445ed89962a
#
_entry.id   a7965f03ac85f59480488445ed89962a
#
_cell.length_a   1.000
_cell.length_b   1.000
_cell.length_c   1.000
_cell.angle_alpha   90.00
_cell.angle_beta   90.00
_cell.angle_gamma   90.00
#
_symmetry.space_group_name_H-M   'P 1'
#
loop_
_entity.id
_entity.type
_entity.pdbx_description
1 polymer ?
#
loop_
_entity_poly.entity_id
_entity_poly.type
_entity_poly.pdbx_seq_one_letter_code
_entity_poly.pdbx_strand_id
1 'polypeptide(L)'
;KKFSDISDYFKKNDLLILNNTKVFPAKLYATKDRTDAIVEIFLLRELGDRLWEVLVKPARKVRIGNKLILSDGLFCDVIDNTVSGGRVVRFEFEKGNFDDILDKLGHPPLPPYIERPATPSDKERYQTVYAEKRGAVAAPVAGLHFTPQILKKLEKKGVNIYYITLHIGLGTFKPVQVEDLNRHHMDSEYFEVSPSTCLLYTSDAADDWSS
;
A
#
# COMPACT_ATOMS: atom_id res chain seq x y z
N LYS A 1 -11.03 -1.01 27.64
CA LYS A 1 -11.97 -0.99 26.51
C LYS A 1 -11.41 -1.81 25.38
N LYS A 2 -12.27 -2.55 24.67
CA LYS A 2 -11.90 -3.34 23.47
C LYS A 2 -12.36 -2.60 22.22
N PHE A 3 -11.76 -2.88 21.06
CA PHE A 3 -12.21 -2.28 19.80
C PHE A 3 -13.66 -2.64 19.46
N SER A 4 -14.14 -3.80 19.90
CA SER A 4 -15.54 -4.19 19.77
C SER A 4 -16.54 -3.21 20.38
N ASP A 5 -16.08 -2.37 21.32
CA ASP A 5 -16.91 -1.38 22.01
C ASP A 5 -17.06 -0.08 21.18
N ILE A 6 -16.41 0.00 20.01
CA ILE A 6 -16.40 1.20 19.15
C ILE A 6 -17.82 1.63 18.76
N SER A 7 -18.72 0.68 18.58
CA SER A 7 -20.12 0.97 18.24
C SER A 7 -20.85 1.79 19.31
N ASP A 8 -20.37 1.81 20.57
CA ASP A 8 -21.01 2.53 21.66
C ASP A 8 -20.71 4.04 21.61
N TYR A 9 -19.67 4.42 20.85
CA TYR A 9 -19.27 5.80 20.64
C TYR A 9 -19.98 6.48 19.48
N PHE A 10 -20.63 5.71 18.59
CA PHE A 10 -21.38 6.24 17.46
C PHE A 10 -22.85 6.42 17.76
N LYS A 11 -23.46 7.43 17.17
CA LYS A 11 -24.90 7.72 17.20
C LYS A 11 -25.51 7.48 15.82
N LYS A 12 -26.83 7.45 15.76
CA LYS A 12 -27.56 7.44 14.48
C LYS A 12 -27.22 8.72 13.71
N ASN A 13 -27.00 8.60 12.42
CA ASN A 13 -26.60 9.63 11.46
C ASN A 13 -25.14 10.09 11.57
N ASP A 14 -24.32 9.54 12.49
CA ASP A 14 -22.89 9.78 12.43
C ASP A 14 -22.30 9.29 11.11
N LEU A 15 -21.21 9.92 10.67
CA LEU A 15 -20.47 9.58 9.47
C LEU A 15 -19.16 8.89 9.85
N LEU A 16 -18.93 7.69 9.31
CA LEU A 16 -17.68 6.96 9.43
C LEU A 16 -17.01 6.87 8.05
N ILE A 17 -15.85 7.50 7.89
CA ILE A 17 -15.06 7.45 6.66
C ILE A 17 -13.93 6.43 6.84
N LEU A 18 -13.83 5.48 5.93
CA LEU A 18 -12.84 4.40 5.94
C LEU A 18 -11.96 4.47 4.70
N ASN A 19 -10.69 4.05 4.84
CA ASN A 19 -9.77 3.94 3.72
C ASN A 19 -9.85 2.55 3.10
N ASN A 20 -10.43 2.44 1.87
CA ASN A 20 -10.62 1.18 1.16
C ASN A 20 -9.40 0.72 0.35
N THR A 21 -8.25 1.31 0.58
CA THR A 21 -7.03 0.88 -0.10
C THR A 21 -6.73 -0.59 0.16
N LYS A 22 -6.21 -1.27 -0.88
CA LYS A 22 -5.81 -2.68 -0.83
C LYS A 22 -4.31 -2.79 -1.03
N VAL A 23 -3.66 -3.48 -0.08
CA VAL A 23 -2.22 -3.77 -0.17
C VAL A 23 -1.98 -4.80 -1.26
N PHE A 24 -1.02 -4.54 -2.13
CA PHE A 24 -0.57 -5.51 -3.12
C PHE A 24 0.75 -6.17 -2.69
N PRO A 25 1.08 -7.36 -3.17
CA PRO A 25 2.30 -8.09 -2.79
C PRO A 25 3.53 -7.44 -3.43
N ALA A 26 3.95 -6.31 -2.88
CA ALA A 26 4.97 -5.42 -3.43
C ALA A 26 6.41 -5.93 -3.29
N LYS A 27 6.63 -7.01 -2.54
CA LYS A 27 7.97 -7.57 -2.30
C LYS A 27 8.22 -8.78 -3.18
N LEU A 28 9.28 -8.72 -3.99
CA LEU A 28 9.72 -9.79 -4.88
C LEU A 28 11.15 -10.22 -4.55
N TYR A 29 11.49 -11.44 -4.90
CA TYR A 29 12.86 -11.93 -4.84
C TYR A 29 13.33 -12.31 -6.22
N ALA A 30 14.54 -11.88 -6.56
CA ALA A 30 15.17 -12.16 -7.85
C ALA A 30 16.59 -12.65 -7.65
N THR A 31 17.10 -13.37 -8.61
CA THR A 31 18.51 -13.75 -8.71
C THR A 31 19.20 -12.85 -9.72
N LYS A 32 20.31 -12.27 -9.32
CA LYS A 32 21.09 -11.45 -10.24
C LYS A 32 21.77 -12.33 -11.30
N ASP A 33 21.58 -11.98 -12.57
CA ASP A 33 22.27 -12.63 -13.68
C ASP A 33 23.78 -12.69 -13.43
N ARG A 34 24.44 -13.81 -13.79
CA ARG A 34 25.87 -14.12 -13.68
C ARG A 34 26.46 -14.29 -12.27
N THR A 35 25.75 -14.01 -11.20
CA THR A 35 26.32 -14.05 -9.85
C THR A 35 25.49 -14.83 -8.84
N ASP A 36 24.31 -15.28 -9.20
CA ASP A 36 23.34 -16.00 -8.36
C ASP A 36 23.02 -15.29 -7.03
N ALA A 37 23.37 -14.00 -6.92
CA ALA A 37 23.11 -13.24 -5.73
C ALA A 37 21.62 -12.93 -5.62
N ILE A 38 21.02 -13.28 -4.50
CA ILE A 38 19.62 -12.97 -4.21
C ILE A 38 19.48 -11.46 -3.98
N VAL A 39 18.48 -10.89 -4.64
CA VAL A 39 18.08 -9.48 -4.55
C VAL A 39 16.61 -9.41 -4.16
N GLU A 40 16.30 -8.70 -3.08
CA GLU A 40 14.95 -8.29 -2.75
C GLU A 40 14.62 -7.04 -3.57
N ILE A 41 13.46 -7.06 -4.25
CA ILE A 41 12.91 -5.94 -5.01
C ILE A 41 11.63 -5.53 -4.31
N PHE A 42 11.52 -4.27 -3.95
CA PHE A 42 10.33 -3.70 -3.35
C PHE A 42 9.71 -2.67 -4.31
N LEU A 43 8.52 -2.98 -4.81
CA LEU A 43 7.79 -2.12 -5.75
C LEU A 43 7.24 -0.89 -5.01
N LEU A 44 7.48 0.30 -5.56
CA LEU A 44 7.02 1.57 -5.01
C LEU A 44 5.87 2.14 -5.82
N ARG A 45 6.13 2.36 -7.10
CA ARG A 45 5.20 3.05 -8.01
C ARG A 45 5.42 2.57 -9.43
N GLU A 46 4.32 2.34 -10.13
CA GLU A 46 4.34 2.12 -11.57
C GLU A 46 4.52 3.46 -12.29
N LEU A 47 5.45 3.46 -13.24
CA LEU A 47 5.75 4.63 -14.09
C LEU A 47 5.14 4.49 -15.49
N GLY A 48 4.46 3.39 -15.75
CA GLY A 48 3.89 3.02 -17.04
C GLY A 48 4.84 2.16 -17.89
N ASP A 49 4.30 1.55 -18.93
CA ASP A 49 5.05 0.74 -19.89
C ASP A 49 6.00 -0.31 -19.24
N ARG A 50 5.48 -1.05 -18.24
CA ARG A 50 6.22 -2.03 -17.43
C ARG A 50 7.41 -1.46 -16.64
N LEU A 51 7.51 -0.14 -16.56
CA LEU A 51 8.51 0.56 -15.77
C LEU A 51 8.01 0.75 -14.34
N TRP A 52 8.88 0.44 -13.39
CA TRP A 52 8.58 0.59 -11.97
C TRP A 52 9.72 1.29 -11.24
N GLU A 53 9.36 2.19 -10.36
CA GLU A 53 10.25 2.64 -9.31
C GLU A 53 10.27 1.60 -8.20
N VAL A 54 11.49 1.19 -7.78
CA VAL A 54 11.67 0.11 -6.80
C VAL A 54 12.80 0.44 -5.83
N LEU A 55 12.73 -0.12 -4.62
CA LEU A 55 13.91 -0.30 -3.78
C LEU A 55 14.49 -1.70 -4.00
N VAL A 56 15.80 -1.82 -3.85
CA VAL A 56 16.49 -3.11 -3.98
C VAL A 56 17.42 -3.35 -2.80
N LYS A 57 17.49 -4.59 -2.33
CA LYS A 57 18.39 -4.99 -1.25
C LYS A 57 19.16 -6.26 -1.63
N PRO A 58 20.50 -6.23 -1.58
CA PRO A 58 21.41 -5.14 -1.21
C PRO A 58 21.63 -4.13 -2.36
N ALA A 59 21.38 -2.83 -2.10
CA ALA A 59 21.43 -1.78 -3.14
C ALA A 59 22.81 -1.65 -3.82
N ARG A 60 23.90 -1.89 -3.07
CA ARG A 60 25.27 -1.78 -3.59
C ARG A 60 25.59 -2.80 -4.70
N LYS A 61 24.88 -3.93 -4.74
CA LYS A 61 25.09 -5.01 -5.72
C LYS A 61 24.24 -4.83 -6.97
N VAL A 62 23.30 -3.89 -7.00
CA VAL A 62 22.36 -3.67 -8.10
C VAL A 62 22.66 -2.33 -8.77
N ARG A 63 23.16 -2.40 -10.01
CA ARG A 63 23.59 -1.25 -10.83
C ARG A 63 22.79 -1.20 -12.13
N ILE A 64 22.77 -0.03 -12.76
CA ILE A 64 22.20 0.14 -14.11
C ILE A 64 22.81 -0.90 -15.06
N GLY A 65 21.97 -1.49 -15.90
CA GLY A 65 22.34 -2.57 -16.83
C GLY A 65 22.39 -3.96 -16.21
N ASN A 66 22.08 -4.12 -14.90
CA ASN A 66 21.93 -5.47 -14.35
C ASN A 66 20.56 -6.05 -14.71
N LYS A 67 20.56 -7.35 -15.01
CA LYS A 67 19.36 -8.17 -15.16
C LYS A 67 19.08 -8.93 -13.87
N LEU A 68 17.85 -8.89 -13.42
CA LEU A 68 17.36 -9.57 -12.22
C LEU A 68 16.30 -10.58 -12.65
N ILE A 69 16.54 -11.86 -12.42
CA ILE A 69 15.70 -12.98 -12.86
C ILE A 69 14.79 -13.37 -11.68
N LEU A 70 13.48 -13.29 -11.87
CA LEU A 70 12.49 -13.64 -10.86
C LEU A 70 12.00 -15.08 -10.99
N SER A 71 11.76 -15.52 -12.24
CA SER A 71 11.41 -16.90 -12.58
C SER A 71 11.70 -17.14 -14.06
N ASP A 72 11.47 -18.36 -14.55
CA ASP A 72 11.58 -18.66 -15.96
C ASP A 72 10.64 -17.78 -16.79
N GLY A 73 11.18 -17.05 -17.77
CA GLY A 73 10.46 -16.10 -18.61
C GLY A 73 10.05 -14.77 -17.94
N LEU A 74 10.41 -14.53 -16.65
CA LEU A 74 10.17 -13.27 -15.96
C LEU A 74 11.47 -12.70 -15.40
N PHE A 75 11.85 -11.54 -15.86
CA PHE A 75 13.01 -10.80 -15.36
C PHE A 75 12.75 -9.29 -15.41
N CYS A 76 13.63 -8.52 -14.81
CA CYS A 76 13.66 -7.08 -15.02
C CYS A 76 15.07 -6.58 -15.25
N ASP A 77 15.18 -5.54 -16.07
CA ASP A 77 16.41 -4.80 -16.33
C ASP A 77 16.43 -3.52 -15.50
N VAL A 78 17.57 -3.24 -14.89
CA VAL A 78 17.79 -2.00 -14.14
C VAL A 78 18.14 -0.90 -15.13
N ILE A 79 17.23 0.06 -15.32
CA ILE A 79 17.34 1.09 -16.35
C ILE A 79 18.01 2.33 -15.79
N ASP A 80 17.64 2.75 -14.55
CA ASP A 80 18.14 4.01 -13.97
C ASP A 80 18.14 3.94 -12.43
N ASN A 81 18.72 4.97 -11.82
CA ASN A 81 18.66 5.22 -10.38
C ASN A 81 17.69 6.36 -10.11
N THR A 82 16.98 6.29 -8.97
CA THR A 82 16.18 7.43 -8.52
C THR A 82 16.97 8.33 -7.57
N VAL A 83 16.57 9.60 -7.48
CA VAL A 83 17.18 10.58 -6.56
C VAL A 83 17.05 10.11 -5.09
N SER A 84 15.99 9.37 -4.78
CA SER A 84 15.73 8.80 -3.46
C SER A 84 16.57 7.56 -3.11
N GLY A 85 17.49 7.13 -4.00
CA GLY A 85 18.35 5.96 -3.82
C GLY A 85 17.71 4.63 -4.28
N GLY A 86 16.53 4.68 -4.86
CA GLY A 86 15.88 3.56 -5.52
C GLY A 86 16.45 3.24 -6.90
N ARG A 87 15.72 2.42 -7.63
CA ARG A 87 16.01 2.06 -9.02
C ARG A 87 14.75 2.21 -9.86
N VAL A 88 14.95 2.48 -11.14
CA VAL A 88 13.93 2.28 -12.17
C VAL A 88 14.23 0.94 -12.84
N VAL A 89 13.26 0.06 -12.86
CA VAL A 89 13.38 -1.24 -13.52
C VAL A 89 12.29 -1.40 -14.57
N ARG A 90 12.60 -2.12 -15.64
CA ARG A 90 11.62 -2.55 -16.64
C ARG A 90 11.42 -4.05 -16.52
N PHE A 91 10.19 -4.46 -16.26
CA PHE A 91 9.82 -5.87 -16.22
C PHE A 91 9.57 -6.42 -17.63
N GLU A 92 10.11 -7.60 -17.89
CA GLU A 92 9.92 -8.35 -19.12
C GLU A 92 9.29 -9.71 -18.80
N PHE A 93 8.18 -10.01 -19.48
CA PHE A 93 7.44 -11.27 -19.37
C PHE A 93 6.67 -11.54 -20.67
N GLU A 94 6.53 -12.82 -21.02
CA GLU A 94 6.00 -13.21 -22.33
C GLU A 94 4.50 -13.03 -22.46
N LYS A 95 3.72 -13.42 -21.42
CA LYS A 95 2.24 -13.43 -21.46
C LYS A 95 1.64 -13.13 -20.07
N GLY A 96 0.45 -12.55 -20.10
CA GLY A 96 -0.37 -12.35 -18.91
C GLY A 96 -0.42 -10.91 -18.41
N ASN A 97 -1.11 -10.72 -17.30
CA ASN A 97 -1.19 -9.46 -16.59
C ASN A 97 -0.13 -9.44 -15.48
N PHE A 98 0.56 -8.32 -15.33
CA PHE A 98 1.58 -8.17 -14.29
C PHE A 98 1.01 -8.33 -12.89
N ASP A 99 -0.23 -7.90 -12.66
CA ASP A 99 -0.92 -8.10 -11.37
C ASP A 99 -1.09 -9.57 -11.00
N ASP A 100 -1.44 -10.43 -11.97
CA ASP A 100 -1.55 -11.87 -11.75
C ASP A 100 -0.20 -12.52 -11.40
N ILE A 101 0.88 -12.01 -12.01
CA ILE A 101 2.25 -12.42 -11.72
C ILE A 101 2.62 -11.99 -10.28
N LEU A 102 2.33 -10.75 -9.91
CA LEU A 102 2.56 -10.24 -8.56
C LEU A 102 1.79 -11.04 -7.51
N ASP A 103 0.55 -11.40 -7.79
CA ASP A 103 -0.27 -12.18 -6.85
C ASP A 103 0.28 -13.61 -6.62
N LYS A 104 0.97 -14.17 -7.60
CA LYS A 104 1.62 -15.50 -7.51
C LYS A 104 2.98 -15.44 -6.84
N LEU A 105 3.85 -14.52 -7.24
CA LEU A 105 5.26 -14.47 -6.83
C LEU A 105 5.54 -13.47 -5.73
N GLY A 106 4.69 -12.46 -5.58
CA GLY A 106 4.88 -11.39 -4.62
C GLY A 106 4.54 -11.80 -3.20
N HIS A 107 5.22 -11.15 -2.27
CA HIS A 107 5.02 -11.29 -0.84
C HIS A 107 4.43 -10.00 -0.26
N PRO A 108 3.54 -10.09 0.75
CA PRO A 108 3.01 -8.91 1.42
C PRO A 108 4.16 -8.13 2.08
N PRO A 109 4.19 -6.82 1.92
CA PRO A 109 5.23 -5.96 2.49
C PRO A 109 4.94 -5.72 3.98
N LEU A 110 5.32 -6.66 4.84
CA LEU A 110 5.12 -6.51 6.28
C LEU A 110 5.95 -5.33 6.83
N PRO A 111 5.41 -4.61 7.84
CA PRO A 111 6.14 -3.55 8.53
C PRO A 111 7.46 -4.03 9.12
N PRO A 112 8.50 -3.16 9.20
CA PRO A 112 9.84 -3.56 9.66
C PRO A 112 9.88 -4.09 11.09
N TYR A 113 8.93 -3.72 11.95
CA TYR A 113 8.83 -4.23 13.32
C TYR A 113 8.31 -5.69 13.41
N ILE A 114 7.88 -6.26 12.28
CA ILE A 114 7.56 -7.69 12.19
C ILE A 114 8.81 -8.40 11.66
N GLU A 115 9.66 -8.84 12.58
CA GLU A 115 10.97 -9.42 12.31
C GLU A 115 10.91 -10.90 11.90
N ARG A 116 10.00 -11.25 10.97
CA ARG A 116 9.89 -12.59 10.39
C ARG A 116 9.54 -12.53 8.91
N PRO A 117 9.85 -13.58 8.14
CA PRO A 117 9.35 -13.71 6.76
C PRO A 117 7.82 -13.68 6.71
N ALA A 118 7.28 -13.12 5.61
CA ALA A 118 5.86 -13.16 5.35
C ALA A 118 5.39 -14.61 5.10
N THR A 119 4.24 -14.95 5.64
CA THR A 119 3.56 -16.23 5.42
C THR A 119 2.38 -16.04 4.47
N PRO A 120 1.86 -17.11 3.83
CA PRO A 120 0.69 -17.00 2.96
C PRO A 120 -0.53 -16.36 3.65
N SER A 121 -0.73 -16.63 4.94
CA SER A 121 -1.83 -16.03 5.71
C SER A 121 -1.69 -14.52 5.91
N ASP A 122 -0.50 -13.95 5.78
CA ASP A 122 -0.29 -12.51 5.92
C ASP A 122 -0.92 -11.72 4.76
N LYS A 123 -1.11 -12.34 3.60
CA LYS A 123 -1.83 -11.71 2.48
C LYS A 123 -3.25 -11.30 2.87
N GLU A 124 -3.93 -12.13 3.65
CA GLU A 124 -5.29 -11.86 4.13
C GLU A 124 -5.27 -11.03 5.42
N ARG A 125 -4.38 -11.35 6.35
CA ARG A 125 -4.33 -10.69 7.66
C ARG A 125 -3.84 -9.25 7.60
N TYR A 126 -3.02 -8.90 6.62
CA TYR A 126 -2.52 -7.53 6.41
C TYR A 126 -3.40 -6.77 5.40
N GLN A 127 -4.72 -6.99 5.49
CA GLN A 127 -5.76 -6.31 4.73
C GLN A 127 -6.93 -5.93 5.64
N THR A 128 -7.58 -4.81 5.36
CA THR A 128 -8.89 -4.53 5.97
C THR A 128 -9.97 -5.39 5.33
N VAL A 129 -11.04 -5.66 6.06
CA VAL A 129 -12.19 -6.45 5.55
C VAL A 129 -12.98 -5.73 4.46
N TYR A 130 -12.68 -4.46 4.22
CA TYR A 130 -13.28 -3.61 3.19
C TYR A 130 -12.22 -3.12 2.16
N ALA A 131 -11.06 -3.75 2.08
CA ALA A 131 -10.04 -3.43 1.10
C ALA A 131 -10.53 -3.73 -0.32
N GLU A 132 -10.49 -2.74 -1.21
CA GLU A 132 -11.04 -2.81 -2.55
C GLU A 132 -10.02 -2.32 -3.61
N LYS A 133 -9.55 -1.08 -3.47
CA LYS A 133 -8.70 -0.43 -4.47
C LYS A 133 -7.23 -0.74 -4.24
N ARG A 134 -6.64 -1.52 -5.16
CA ARG A 134 -5.22 -1.94 -5.14
C ARG A 134 -4.30 -0.74 -5.37
N GLY A 135 -3.21 -0.63 -4.61
CA GLY A 135 -2.19 0.42 -4.81
C GLY A 135 -1.35 0.74 -3.57
N ALA A 136 -1.70 0.23 -2.39
CA ALA A 136 -0.94 0.49 -1.18
C ALA A 136 0.15 -0.56 -0.95
N VAL A 137 1.27 -0.12 -0.36
CA VAL A 137 2.32 -1.00 0.17
C VAL A 137 2.21 -1.19 1.69
N ALA A 138 1.34 -0.44 2.36
CA ALA A 138 1.05 -0.62 3.77
C ALA A 138 -0.47 -0.59 4.02
N ALA A 139 -0.93 -1.42 4.96
CA ALA A 139 -2.33 -1.44 5.36
C ALA A 139 -2.66 -0.27 6.28
N PRO A 140 -3.89 0.29 6.22
CA PRO A 140 -4.38 1.24 7.22
C PRO A 140 -4.61 0.49 8.54
N VAL A 141 -3.58 0.46 9.40
CA VAL A 141 -3.48 -0.42 10.58
C VAL A 141 -4.68 -0.29 11.52
N ALA A 142 -5.19 0.93 11.74
CA ALA A 142 -6.39 1.14 12.54
C ALA A 142 -7.61 0.43 11.95
N GLY A 143 -7.67 0.32 10.63
CA GLY A 143 -8.73 -0.38 9.89
C GLY A 143 -8.72 -1.90 10.08
N LEU A 144 -7.59 -2.50 10.44
CA LEU A 144 -7.46 -3.95 10.65
C LEU A 144 -8.28 -4.45 11.85
N HIS A 145 -8.68 -3.55 12.73
CA HIS A 145 -9.52 -3.90 13.89
C HIS A 145 -11.00 -4.06 13.53
N PHE A 146 -11.44 -3.55 12.39
CA PHE A 146 -12.82 -3.73 11.94
C PHE A 146 -13.05 -5.17 11.46
N THR A 147 -14.19 -5.69 11.84
CA THR A 147 -14.72 -6.97 11.34
C THR A 147 -16.02 -6.72 10.59
N PRO A 148 -16.47 -7.63 9.70
CA PRO A 148 -17.78 -7.51 9.04
C PRO A 148 -18.93 -7.36 10.04
N GLN A 149 -18.81 -7.98 11.22
CA GLN A 149 -19.82 -7.91 12.27
C GLN A 149 -19.91 -6.51 12.90
N ILE A 150 -18.76 -5.87 13.13
CA ILE A 150 -18.70 -4.49 13.67
C ILE A 150 -19.31 -3.52 12.66
N LEU A 151 -18.93 -3.59 11.38
CA LEU A 151 -19.49 -2.75 10.33
C LEU A 151 -21.01 -2.91 10.24
N LYS A 152 -21.49 -4.13 10.20
CA LYS A 152 -22.93 -4.43 10.18
C LYS A 152 -23.68 -3.94 11.42
N LYS A 153 -23.04 -3.94 12.61
CA LYS A 153 -23.61 -3.37 13.83
C LYS A 153 -23.73 -1.85 13.73
N LEU A 154 -22.74 -1.18 13.17
CA LEU A 154 -22.75 0.28 12.95
C LEU A 154 -23.83 0.68 11.94
N GLU A 155 -23.93 -0.01 10.81
CA GLU A 155 -24.98 0.20 9.81
C GLU A 155 -26.38 0.04 10.41
N LYS A 156 -26.61 -1.02 11.19
CA LYS A 156 -27.90 -1.25 11.90
C LYS A 156 -28.20 -0.15 12.92
N LYS A 157 -27.19 0.51 13.47
CA LYS A 157 -27.34 1.65 14.39
C LYS A 157 -27.68 2.95 13.64
N GLY A 158 -27.61 2.94 12.31
CA GLY A 158 -27.86 4.10 11.46
C GLY A 158 -26.63 4.99 11.28
N VAL A 159 -25.42 4.44 11.44
CA VAL A 159 -24.17 5.11 11.08
C VAL A 159 -23.97 5.01 9.58
N ASN A 160 -23.66 6.12 8.94
CA ASN A 160 -23.38 6.20 7.51
C ASN A 160 -21.90 5.85 7.28
N ILE A 161 -21.62 4.79 6.50
CA ILE A 161 -20.25 4.36 6.20
C ILE A 161 -19.90 4.74 4.76
N TYR A 162 -18.81 5.49 4.60
CA TYR A 162 -18.28 5.91 3.29
C TYR A 162 -16.81 5.57 3.16
N TYR A 163 -16.34 5.55 1.91
CA TYR A 163 -14.98 5.16 1.61
C TYR A 163 -14.25 6.26 0.85
N ILE A 164 -12.98 6.41 1.21
CA ILE A 164 -11.97 7.14 0.45
C ILE A 164 -10.84 6.18 0.13
N THR A 165 -10.04 6.50 -0.86
CA THR A 165 -8.84 5.73 -1.19
C THR A 165 -7.61 6.58 -0.87
N LEU A 166 -6.76 6.11 0.03
CA LEU A 166 -5.44 6.67 0.29
C LEU A 166 -4.44 5.52 0.14
N HIS A 167 -3.64 5.54 -0.93
CA HIS A 167 -2.61 4.54 -1.12
C HIS A 167 -1.40 4.86 -0.24
N ILE A 168 -1.26 4.10 0.84
CA ILE A 168 -0.19 4.27 1.81
C ILE A 168 1.11 3.76 1.22
N GLY A 169 2.09 4.65 1.10
CA GLY A 169 3.41 4.38 0.56
C GLY A 169 4.43 3.97 1.62
N LEU A 170 5.69 3.82 1.19
CA LEU A 170 6.81 3.49 2.08
C LEU A 170 7.16 4.59 3.09
N GLY A 171 6.75 5.83 2.83
CA GLY A 171 7.01 6.96 3.73
C GLY A 171 6.56 6.68 5.16
N THR A 172 5.47 5.92 5.31
CA THR A 172 4.95 5.47 6.62
C THR A 172 5.94 4.66 7.45
N PHE A 173 6.89 3.96 6.82
CA PHE A 173 7.90 3.15 7.52
C PHE A 173 9.23 3.86 7.70
N LYS A 174 9.41 5.05 7.12
CA LYS A 174 10.64 5.83 7.26
C LYS A 174 10.61 6.60 8.57
N PRO A 175 11.59 6.39 9.48
CA PRO A 175 11.69 7.25 10.65
C PRO A 175 12.07 8.67 10.23
N VAL A 176 11.63 9.66 10.98
CA VAL A 176 12.09 11.04 10.83
C VAL A 176 13.57 11.08 11.21
N GLN A 177 14.43 11.46 10.25
CA GLN A 177 15.90 11.45 10.38
C GLN A 177 16.49 12.86 10.46
N VAL A 178 15.66 13.88 10.63
CA VAL A 178 16.08 15.27 10.68
C VAL A 178 15.72 15.89 12.02
N GLU A 179 16.61 16.70 12.58
CA GLU A 179 16.34 17.43 13.83
C GLU A 179 15.34 18.58 13.60
N ASP A 180 15.44 19.25 12.44
CA ASP A 180 14.52 20.30 12.01
C ASP A 180 13.43 19.71 11.11
N LEU A 181 12.19 19.67 11.61
CA LEU A 181 11.04 19.10 10.88
C LEU A 181 10.76 19.82 9.54
N ASN A 182 11.14 21.08 9.39
CA ASN A 182 11.00 21.81 8.11
C ASN A 182 11.87 21.22 7.00
N ARG A 183 12.88 20.43 7.34
CA ARG A 183 13.76 19.72 6.40
C ARG A 183 13.30 18.30 6.09
N HIS A 184 12.23 17.85 6.73
CA HIS A 184 11.67 16.52 6.45
C HIS A 184 10.89 16.55 5.14
N HIS A 185 11.35 15.74 4.17
CA HIS A 185 10.61 15.52 2.92
C HIS A 185 9.57 14.44 3.11
N MET A 186 8.30 14.82 2.96
CA MET A 186 7.20 13.87 2.89
C MET A 186 7.10 13.28 1.48
N ASP A 187 7.03 11.96 1.38
CA ASP A 187 6.73 11.31 0.12
C ASP A 187 5.26 11.61 -0.27
N SER A 188 5.00 11.88 -1.55
CA SER A 188 3.64 12.07 -2.04
C SER A 188 2.89 10.72 -2.09
N GLU A 189 1.63 10.75 -1.68
CA GLU A 189 0.75 9.59 -1.73
C GLU A 189 -0.48 9.89 -2.61
N TYR A 190 -0.97 8.85 -3.30
CA TYR A 190 -2.17 8.98 -4.12
C TYR A 190 -3.42 8.94 -3.23
N PHE A 191 -4.37 9.83 -3.52
CA PHE A 191 -5.69 9.78 -2.90
C PHE A 191 -6.81 9.95 -3.93
N GLU A 192 -7.96 9.38 -3.61
CA GLU A 192 -9.18 9.51 -4.41
C GLU A 192 -10.39 9.64 -3.48
N VAL A 193 -11.22 10.62 -3.71
CA VAL A 193 -12.50 10.81 -3.01
C VAL A 193 -13.60 10.81 -4.07
N SER A 194 -14.59 9.94 -3.90
CA SER A 194 -15.73 9.89 -4.84
C SER A 194 -16.58 11.17 -4.73
N PRO A 195 -17.21 11.61 -5.84
CA PRO A 195 -18.10 12.76 -5.81
C PRO A 195 -19.23 12.64 -4.77
N SER A 196 -19.76 11.43 -4.56
CA SER A 196 -20.80 11.17 -3.56
C SER A 196 -20.28 11.38 -2.12
N THR A 197 -19.05 10.95 -1.82
CA THR A 197 -18.43 11.18 -0.51
C THR A 197 -18.10 12.66 -0.30
N CYS A 198 -17.66 13.35 -1.36
CA CYS A 198 -17.35 14.78 -1.32
C CYS A 198 -18.60 15.64 -1.04
N LEU A 199 -19.70 15.35 -1.72
CA LEU A 199 -20.96 16.09 -1.55
C LEU A 199 -21.54 15.96 -0.13
N LEU A 200 -21.40 14.82 0.51
CA LEU A 200 -21.85 14.62 1.88
C LEU A 200 -21.11 15.51 2.87
N TYR A 201 -19.80 15.62 2.75
CA TYR A 201 -18.99 16.48 3.59
C TYR A 201 -19.29 17.97 3.39
N THR A 202 -19.56 18.38 2.17
CA THR A 202 -19.88 19.80 1.85
C THR A 202 -21.31 20.19 2.22
N SER A 203 -22.28 19.27 2.19
CA SER A 203 -23.66 19.55 2.58
C SER A 203 -23.80 19.76 4.09
N ASP A 204 -23.12 18.95 4.90
CA ASP A 204 -23.11 19.12 6.36
C ASP A 204 -22.42 20.44 6.79
N ALA A 205 -21.34 20.83 6.09
CA ALA A 205 -20.64 22.09 6.37
C ALA A 205 -21.48 23.34 6.01
N ALA A 206 -22.43 23.22 5.08
CA ALA A 206 -23.32 24.32 4.70
C ALA A 206 -24.43 24.59 5.75
N ASP A 207 -24.86 23.57 6.46
CA ASP A 207 -25.91 23.70 7.49
C ASP A 207 -25.37 24.32 8.79
N ASP A 208 -24.08 24.17 9.10
CA ASP A 208 -23.41 24.76 10.27
C ASP A 208 -23.21 26.29 10.17
N TRP A 209 -23.33 26.89 8.97
CA TRP A 209 -23.18 28.33 8.75
C TRP A 209 -24.52 29.09 8.76
N SER A 210 -25.65 28.41 8.94
CA SER A 210 -27.00 28.99 8.93
C SER A 210 -27.64 29.11 10.34
N SER A 211 -26.87 28.91 11.40
CA SER A 211 -27.33 29.06 12.79
C SER A 211 -26.64 30.20 13.52
#